data_d42c4b92d67b263588bffcdd3d7f8f6c
#
_entry.id   d42c4b92d67b263588bffcdd3d7f8f6c
#
_cell.length_a   1.000
_cell.length_b   1.000
_cell.length_c   1.000
_cell.angle_alpha   90.00
_cell.angle_beta   90.00
_cell.angle_gamma   90.00
#
_symmetry.space_group_name_H-M   'P 1'
#
loop_
_entity.id
_entity.type
_entity.pdbx_description
1 polymer ?
#
loop_
_entity_poly.entity_id
_entity_poly.type
_entity_poly.pdbx_seq_one_letter_code
_entity_poly.pdbx_strand_id
1 'polypeptide(L)'
;HPPNLTELGIFSAMWNEHCSYKSSKKWLRQLPSKGNKVICGPGENAGIIDIGDGEAAVFKMESHNHPSYIEPFQGAATGVGGILRDIFTMGARPIAILDFLRFGTDDHSEKLLKRTIEGISYYGNCVGVANVGGDLYKDESYNKNPLVNVGCLGILRKEEIIYGNAKREDDLLIYVGSKTGNEGIGGAAMASQSFTNNIDMNRLQDNVQKSDPFLEKLLLEACCEIAKEGCISGMQDMGAGGLLCASLEVVLRGREKTGENFGCDIELNKVPTKYNMEPCNILISESQERMLIVSPPENKDKIFEIFDKWELEYSVIGRVNTSGEYKVYSDEKILYREKITNYKDIKDETHKQDDKPFYNFTSERFRTGKVKDMERWRVYDSTVGNRTLKGPDKVGSYSIIDIYENSKKLYLTWGESVDECYNIMKQFERVKALCVVNCLNFGHPKDSINDFSNTIDNMATRCKQLNIPVVGGNVSLYNSTDGKSIRPTPILLMMGITENSN
;
A
#
# COMPACT_ATOMS: atom_id res chain seq x y z
N HIS A 1 -34.85 7.24 -7.74
CA HIS A 1 -34.94 6.05 -8.59
C HIS A 1 -34.10 4.91 -7.98
N PRO A 2 -34.35 3.64 -8.32
CA PRO A 2 -33.47 2.58 -7.88
C PRO A 2 -32.08 2.77 -8.51
N PRO A 3 -30.98 2.46 -7.79
CA PRO A 3 -29.63 2.61 -8.31
C PRO A 3 -29.38 1.64 -9.49
N ASN A 4 -28.64 2.09 -10.50
CA ASN A 4 -28.17 1.23 -11.58
C ASN A 4 -26.95 0.38 -11.13
N LEU A 5 -26.50 -0.57 -11.97
CA LEU A 5 -25.37 -1.45 -11.62
C LEU A 5 -24.06 -0.68 -11.37
N THR A 6 -23.82 0.40 -12.12
CA THR A 6 -22.61 1.23 -11.94
C THR A 6 -22.66 1.97 -10.60
N GLU A 7 -23.80 2.55 -10.25
CA GLU A 7 -24.02 3.18 -8.94
C GLU A 7 -23.82 2.19 -7.79
N LEU A 8 -24.38 0.97 -7.88
CA LEU A 8 -24.19 -0.07 -6.89
C LEU A 8 -22.73 -0.48 -6.74
N GLY A 9 -22.01 -0.62 -7.85
CA GLY A 9 -20.57 -0.92 -7.84
C GLY A 9 -19.75 0.17 -7.16
N ILE A 10 -20.02 1.43 -7.47
CA ILE A 10 -19.39 2.60 -6.85
C ILE A 10 -19.64 2.61 -5.34
N PHE A 11 -20.90 2.43 -4.90
CA PHE A 11 -21.21 2.36 -3.48
C PHE A 11 -20.50 1.19 -2.78
N SER A 12 -20.47 0.01 -3.39
CA SER A 12 -19.79 -1.16 -2.83
C SER A 12 -18.29 -0.92 -2.65
N ALA A 13 -17.63 -0.31 -3.64
CA ALA A 13 -16.20 -0.01 -3.59
C ALA A 13 -15.89 1.09 -2.56
N MET A 14 -16.67 2.18 -2.52
CA MET A 14 -16.35 3.34 -1.68
C MET A 14 -16.76 3.18 -0.22
N TRP A 15 -17.73 2.31 0.10
CA TRP A 15 -18.30 2.18 1.46
C TRP A 15 -17.63 1.13 2.32
N ASN A 16 -16.74 0.30 1.75
CA ASN A 16 -16.00 -0.68 2.54
C ASN A 16 -14.96 0.00 3.46
N GLU A 17 -14.51 -0.70 4.51
CA GLU A 17 -13.54 -0.16 5.48
C GLU A 17 -12.20 0.18 4.81
N HIS A 18 -11.79 -0.63 3.83
CA HIS A 18 -10.49 -0.48 3.17
C HIS A 18 -10.36 0.86 2.42
N CYS A 19 -11.46 1.34 1.79
CA CYS A 19 -11.48 2.64 1.09
C CYS A 19 -11.92 3.80 2.00
N SER A 20 -12.87 3.58 2.93
CA SER A 20 -13.48 4.64 3.72
C SER A 20 -12.77 4.95 5.03
N TYR A 21 -12.05 3.98 5.61
CA TYR A 21 -11.44 4.07 6.95
C TYR A 21 -12.42 4.51 8.05
N LYS A 22 -13.72 4.20 7.88
CA LYS A 22 -14.80 4.70 8.74
C LYS A 22 -14.66 4.29 10.21
N SER A 23 -14.07 3.12 10.50
CA SER A 23 -13.85 2.63 11.87
C SER A 23 -12.54 3.13 12.49
N SER A 24 -11.52 3.43 11.68
CA SER A 24 -10.14 3.67 12.14
C SER A 24 -9.70 5.13 12.09
N LYS A 25 -10.21 5.92 11.14
CA LYS A 25 -9.78 7.28 10.80
C LYS A 25 -9.68 8.23 12.00
N LYS A 26 -10.66 8.22 12.91
CA LYS A 26 -10.67 9.11 14.07
C LYS A 26 -9.48 8.89 15.00
N TRP A 27 -9.02 7.63 15.12
CA TRP A 27 -7.89 7.26 15.97
C TRP A 27 -6.56 7.58 15.30
N LEU A 28 -6.44 7.29 14.00
CA LEU A 28 -5.22 7.53 13.22
C LEU A 28 -4.79 9.01 13.22
N ARG A 29 -5.75 9.94 13.31
CA ARG A 29 -5.48 11.39 13.41
C ARG A 29 -4.64 11.80 14.63
N GLN A 30 -4.49 10.94 15.64
CA GLN A 30 -3.70 11.21 16.83
C GLN A 30 -2.19 10.98 16.62
N LEU A 31 -1.82 10.22 15.60
CA LEU A 31 -0.44 9.92 15.28
C LEU A 31 0.31 11.18 14.82
N PRO A 32 1.51 11.46 15.38
CA PRO A 32 2.30 12.61 14.96
C PRO A 32 2.87 12.34 13.56
N SER A 33 2.48 13.13 12.58
CA SER A 33 2.88 12.96 11.17
C SER A 33 3.81 14.05 10.63
N LYS A 34 4.13 15.05 11.44
CA LYS A 34 4.97 16.19 11.06
C LYS A 34 6.34 16.10 11.70
N GLY A 35 7.37 16.56 10.98
CA GLY A 35 8.76 16.63 11.47
C GLY A 35 9.64 17.36 10.46
N ASN A 36 10.80 17.85 10.92
CA ASN A 36 11.70 18.67 10.08
C ASN A 36 12.23 17.96 8.83
N LYS A 37 12.24 16.65 8.84
CA LYS A 37 12.68 15.82 7.70
C LYS A 37 11.52 15.25 6.89
N VAL A 38 10.27 15.43 7.32
CA VAL A 38 9.10 14.95 6.59
C VAL A 38 8.80 15.89 5.43
N ILE A 39 8.93 15.39 4.22
CA ILE A 39 8.50 16.09 2.99
C ILE A 39 7.03 15.79 2.72
N CYS A 40 6.64 14.53 2.86
CA CYS A 40 5.27 14.07 2.70
C CYS A 40 4.90 13.08 3.82
N GLY A 41 3.78 13.31 4.47
CA GLY A 41 3.18 12.43 5.48
C GLY A 41 2.00 11.63 4.92
N PRO A 42 1.12 11.10 5.82
CA PRO A 42 -0.07 10.35 5.40
C PRO A 42 -1.03 11.18 4.53
N GLY A 43 -1.65 10.54 3.55
CA GLY A 43 -2.61 11.15 2.61
C GLY A 43 -2.19 11.07 1.14
N GLU A 44 -0.94 10.71 0.89
CA GLU A 44 -0.41 10.31 -0.42
C GLU A 44 -0.12 8.80 -0.43
N ASN A 45 0.34 8.26 -1.56
CA ASN A 45 0.59 6.82 -1.72
C ASN A 45 1.68 6.32 -0.77
N ALA A 46 2.73 7.11 -0.52
CA ALA A 46 3.77 6.78 0.45
C ALA A 46 4.30 8.02 1.16
N GLY A 47 4.92 7.83 2.33
CA GLY A 47 5.63 8.89 3.06
C GLY A 47 6.98 9.22 2.42
N ILE A 48 7.37 10.50 2.45
CA ILE A 48 8.65 10.96 1.91
C ILE A 48 9.45 11.66 2.99
N ILE A 49 10.70 11.24 3.16
CA ILE A 49 11.63 11.74 4.17
C ILE A 49 12.90 12.30 3.52
N ASP A 50 13.29 13.51 3.90
CA ASP A 50 14.55 14.11 3.52
C ASP A 50 15.73 13.35 4.15
N ILE A 51 16.58 12.76 3.34
CA ILE A 51 17.80 12.08 3.78
C ILE A 51 19.07 12.91 3.55
N GLY A 52 18.93 14.17 3.09
CA GLY A 52 20.02 15.10 2.84
C GLY A 52 20.58 15.01 1.42
N ASP A 53 21.45 15.98 1.07
CA ASP A 53 22.18 16.06 -0.20
C ASP A 53 21.29 16.06 -1.46
N GLY A 54 20.06 16.57 -1.35
CA GLY A 54 19.08 16.58 -2.45
C GLY A 54 18.28 15.28 -2.60
N GLU A 55 18.58 14.27 -1.80
CA GLU A 55 17.96 12.95 -1.85
C GLU A 55 16.80 12.83 -0.85
N ALA A 56 15.83 11.97 -1.16
CA ALA A 56 14.75 11.60 -0.27
C ALA A 56 14.49 10.09 -0.30
N ALA A 57 14.04 9.56 0.82
CA ALA A 57 13.57 8.19 0.95
C ALA A 57 12.04 8.16 0.93
N VAL A 58 11.47 7.25 0.15
CA VAL A 58 10.04 6.98 0.08
C VAL A 58 9.76 5.66 0.78
N PHE A 59 8.78 5.66 1.70
CA PHE A 59 8.64 4.57 2.64
C PHE A 59 7.17 4.26 2.92
N LYS A 60 6.78 3.00 2.75
CA LYS A 60 5.41 2.52 2.92
C LYS A 60 5.39 1.09 3.46
N MET A 61 4.27 0.72 4.05
CA MET A 61 3.98 -0.64 4.49
C MET A 61 2.50 -0.93 4.30
N GLU A 62 2.17 -2.11 3.79
CA GLU A 62 0.79 -2.55 3.55
C GLU A 62 0.55 -4.02 3.91
N SER A 63 -0.73 -4.38 4.05
CA SER A 63 -1.19 -5.75 4.31
C SER A 63 -1.91 -6.33 3.11
N HIS A 64 -1.69 -7.62 2.85
CA HIS A 64 -2.40 -8.41 1.86
C HIS A 64 -2.89 -9.74 2.45
N ASN A 65 -3.53 -9.66 3.64
CA ASN A 65 -3.89 -10.80 4.50
C ASN A 65 -4.96 -11.69 3.87
N HIS A 66 -6.16 -11.14 3.63
CA HIS A 66 -7.31 -11.88 3.11
C HIS A 66 -7.04 -12.54 1.74
N PRO A 67 -6.48 -11.84 0.74
CA PRO A 67 -6.10 -12.46 -0.52
C PRO A 67 -5.12 -13.63 -0.35
N SER A 68 -4.14 -13.50 0.55
CA SER A 68 -3.13 -14.53 0.82
C SER A 68 -3.69 -15.75 1.56
N TYR A 69 -4.81 -15.62 2.25
CA TYR A 69 -5.51 -16.77 2.83
C TYR A 69 -6.25 -17.57 1.75
N ILE A 70 -6.83 -16.90 0.77
CA ILE A 70 -7.66 -17.51 -0.29
C ILE A 70 -6.78 -18.14 -1.37
N GLU A 71 -5.83 -17.39 -1.89
CA GLU A 71 -4.83 -17.83 -2.87
C GLU A 71 -3.44 -17.31 -2.46
N PRO A 72 -2.68 -18.08 -1.67
CA PRO A 72 -1.48 -17.58 -0.99
C PRO A 72 -0.37 -17.14 -1.93
N PHE A 73 -0.22 -17.80 -3.08
CA PHE A 73 0.80 -17.40 -4.07
C PHE A 73 0.45 -16.05 -4.70
N GLN A 74 -0.75 -15.93 -5.28
CA GLN A 74 -1.16 -14.71 -5.96
C GLN A 74 -1.40 -13.57 -4.97
N GLY A 75 -2.02 -13.85 -3.82
CA GLY A 75 -2.25 -12.85 -2.79
C GLY A 75 -0.95 -12.24 -2.26
N ALA A 76 0.06 -13.06 -2.03
CA ALA A 76 1.36 -12.57 -1.56
C ALA A 76 2.15 -11.85 -2.68
N ALA A 77 2.13 -12.40 -3.89
CA ALA A 77 2.78 -11.79 -5.05
C ALA A 77 2.22 -10.40 -5.35
N THR A 78 0.88 -10.26 -5.40
CA THR A 78 0.23 -8.97 -5.65
C THR A 78 0.37 -8.00 -4.48
N GLY A 79 0.57 -8.49 -3.26
CA GLY A 79 0.96 -7.66 -2.12
C GLY A 79 2.32 -7.00 -2.32
N VAL A 80 3.31 -7.73 -2.87
CA VAL A 80 4.60 -7.15 -3.27
C VAL A 80 4.42 -6.14 -4.41
N GLY A 81 3.65 -6.47 -5.44
CA GLY A 81 3.38 -5.57 -6.57
C GLY A 81 2.74 -4.26 -6.12
N GLY A 82 1.70 -4.32 -5.30
CA GLY A 82 1.00 -3.12 -4.80
C GLY A 82 1.90 -2.19 -4.01
N ILE A 83 2.75 -2.73 -3.12
CA ILE A 83 3.66 -1.88 -2.32
C ILE A 83 4.76 -1.26 -3.19
N LEU A 84 5.23 -1.94 -4.23
CA LEU A 84 6.19 -1.37 -5.19
C LEU A 84 5.56 -0.21 -5.95
N ARG A 85 4.30 -0.35 -6.42
CA ARG A 85 3.57 0.72 -7.11
C ARG A 85 3.40 1.95 -6.26
N ASP A 86 3.07 1.83 -4.98
CA ASP A 86 2.99 2.96 -4.05
C ASP A 86 4.30 3.77 -4.00
N ILE A 87 5.44 3.09 -4.10
CA ILE A 87 6.75 3.74 -4.08
C ILE A 87 7.03 4.47 -5.38
N PHE A 88 6.85 3.82 -6.53
CA PHE A 88 7.19 4.47 -7.78
C PHE A 88 6.11 5.44 -8.30
N THR A 89 4.87 5.42 -7.77
CA THR A 89 3.90 6.51 -7.94
C THR A 89 4.39 7.84 -7.38
N MET A 90 5.26 7.79 -6.37
CA MET A 90 5.86 9.01 -5.81
C MET A 90 7.10 9.48 -6.59
N GLY A 91 7.44 8.82 -7.72
CA GLY A 91 8.64 9.07 -8.52
C GLY A 91 9.88 8.32 -8.04
N ALA A 92 9.80 7.54 -6.97
CA ALA A 92 10.94 6.86 -6.37
C ALA A 92 11.22 5.50 -7.00
N ARG A 93 12.50 5.14 -7.10
CA ARG A 93 12.91 3.78 -7.43
C ARG A 93 12.88 2.90 -6.19
N PRO A 94 12.05 1.84 -6.16
CA PRO A 94 12.12 0.83 -5.10
C PRO A 94 13.51 0.18 -5.04
N ILE A 95 14.08 0.06 -3.84
CA ILE A 95 15.41 -0.53 -3.63
C ILE A 95 15.43 -1.66 -2.62
N ALA A 96 14.39 -1.76 -1.78
CA ALA A 96 14.30 -2.80 -0.76
C ALA A 96 12.85 -3.12 -0.42
N ILE A 97 12.56 -4.40 -0.23
CA ILE A 97 11.32 -4.92 0.34
C ILE A 97 11.62 -5.68 1.64
N LEU A 98 10.63 -5.71 2.53
CA LEU A 98 10.65 -6.48 3.77
C LEU A 98 9.29 -7.15 3.94
N ASP A 99 9.26 -8.40 4.39
CA ASP A 99 8.01 -9.13 4.61
C ASP A 99 7.85 -9.56 6.07
N PHE A 100 6.67 -9.34 6.60
CA PHE A 100 6.30 -9.66 7.98
C PHE A 100 5.15 -10.65 7.97
N LEU A 101 5.47 -11.89 8.33
CA LEU A 101 4.58 -13.02 8.18
C LEU A 101 4.10 -13.53 9.54
N ARG A 102 2.79 -13.76 9.65
CA ARG A 102 2.16 -14.38 10.82
C ARG A 102 1.30 -15.52 10.34
N PHE A 103 1.61 -16.72 10.77
CA PHE A 103 0.93 -17.94 10.33
C PHE A 103 0.51 -18.81 11.51
N GLY A 104 -0.44 -19.68 11.27
CA GLY A 104 -0.87 -20.66 12.24
C GLY A 104 0.17 -21.78 12.45
N THR A 105 -0.21 -22.75 13.31
CA THR A 105 0.63 -23.86 13.70
C THR A 105 0.16 -25.21 13.13
N ASP A 106 -0.96 -25.20 12.39
CA ASP A 106 -1.51 -26.41 11.78
C ASP A 106 -0.92 -26.69 10.39
N ASP A 107 -1.12 -27.91 9.87
CA ASP A 107 -0.62 -28.36 8.57
C ASP A 107 -1.15 -27.53 7.40
N HIS A 108 -2.34 -26.95 7.53
CA HIS A 108 -2.89 -26.07 6.50
C HIS A 108 -2.10 -24.76 6.45
N SER A 109 -1.81 -24.18 7.60
CA SER A 109 -1.00 -22.96 7.70
C SER A 109 0.41 -23.14 7.15
N GLU A 110 1.02 -24.32 7.31
CA GLU A 110 2.33 -24.62 6.70
C GLU A 110 2.26 -24.59 5.17
N LYS A 111 1.20 -25.14 4.58
CA LYS A 111 1.02 -25.10 3.13
C LYS A 111 0.79 -23.68 2.62
N LEU A 112 -0.02 -22.88 3.34
CA LEU A 112 -0.24 -21.48 3.03
C LEU A 112 1.08 -20.69 3.09
N LEU A 113 1.87 -20.87 4.16
CA LEU A 113 3.15 -20.22 4.35
C LEU A 113 4.12 -20.50 3.19
N LYS A 114 4.26 -21.76 2.81
CA LYS A 114 5.13 -22.15 1.70
C LYS A 114 4.74 -21.44 0.39
N ARG A 115 3.44 -21.45 0.06
CA ARG A 115 2.93 -20.79 -1.16
C ARG A 115 3.05 -19.28 -1.10
N THR A 116 2.89 -18.67 0.08
CA THR A 116 3.12 -17.23 0.32
C THR A 116 4.58 -16.85 0.04
N ILE A 117 5.54 -17.61 0.59
CA ILE A 117 6.97 -17.39 0.36
C ILE A 117 7.32 -17.50 -1.13
N GLU A 118 6.75 -18.52 -1.82
CA GLU A 118 6.92 -18.68 -3.27
C GLU A 118 6.40 -17.45 -4.05
N GLY A 119 5.25 -16.89 -3.67
CA GLY A 119 4.66 -15.70 -4.31
C GLY A 119 5.51 -14.44 -4.10
N ILE A 120 5.98 -14.20 -2.87
CA ILE A 120 6.87 -13.06 -2.55
C ILE A 120 8.19 -13.18 -3.33
N SER A 121 8.79 -14.37 -3.31
CA SER A 121 10.03 -14.67 -4.03
C SER A 121 9.88 -14.44 -5.54
N TYR A 122 8.81 -14.99 -6.13
CA TYR A 122 8.53 -14.86 -7.55
C TYR A 122 8.44 -13.39 -7.98
N TYR A 123 7.66 -12.59 -7.24
CA TYR A 123 7.46 -11.20 -7.62
C TYR A 123 8.72 -10.36 -7.40
N GLY A 124 9.27 -10.38 -6.19
CA GLY A 124 10.44 -9.57 -5.84
C GLY A 124 11.68 -9.88 -6.69
N ASN A 125 11.95 -11.17 -6.92
CA ASN A 125 13.10 -11.59 -7.73
C ASN A 125 12.93 -11.20 -9.21
N CYS A 126 11.71 -11.33 -9.76
CA CYS A 126 11.45 -10.98 -11.16
C CYS A 126 11.57 -9.45 -11.38
N VAL A 127 11.00 -8.63 -10.51
CA VAL A 127 11.12 -7.16 -10.58
C VAL A 127 12.57 -6.71 -10.29
N GLY A 128 13.34 -7.52 -9.58
CA GLY A 128 14.73 -7.22 -9.24
C GLY A 128 14.85 -6.18 -8.12
N VAL A 129 14.04 -6.32 -7.06
CA VAL A 129 14.12 -5.53 -5.83
C VAL A 129 14.48 -6.45 -4.66
N ALA A 130 15.56 -6.10 -3.94
CA ALA A 130 16.09 -6.95 -2.88
C ALA A 130 15.10 -7.11 -1.71
N ASN A 131 14.85 -8.35 -1.28
CA ASN A 131 14.19 -8.59 0.01
C ASN A 131 15.26 -8.58 1.11
N VAL A 132 15.26 -7.52 1.92
CA VAL A 132 16.36 -7.20 2.84
C VAL A 132 16.06 -7.54 4.29
N GLY A 133 14.82 -7.94 4.62
CA GLY A 133 14.46 -8.19 6.01
C GLY A 133 13.02 -8.60 6.22
N GLY A 134 12.65 -8.62 7.48
CA GLY A 134 11.33 -9.02 7.95
C GLY A 134 11.42 -10.15 8.98
N ASP A 135 10.26 -10.67 9.36
CA ASP A 135 10.19 -11.74 10.36
C ASP A 135 9.02 -12.72 10.11
N LEU A 136 9.09 -13.85 10.77
CA LEU A 136 8.06 -14.88 10.76
C LEU A 136 7.72 -15.30 12.19
N TYR A 137 6.44 -15.26 12.53
CA TYR A 137 5.92 -15.78 13.80
C TYR A 137 4.79 -16.77 13.55
N LYS A 138 4.70 -17.78 14.39
CA LYS A 138 3.64 -18.78 14.38
C LYS A 138 2.86 -18.75 15.69
N ASP A 139 1.53 -18.72 15.58
CA ASP A 139 0.61 -18.73 16.71
C ASP A 139 -0.74 -19.29 16.26
N GLU A 140 -1.42 -20.04 17.11
CA GLU A 140 -2.72 -20.66 16.78
C GLU A 140 -3.81 -19.65 16.39
N SER A 141 -3.72 -18.40 16.85
CA SER A 141 -4.67 -17.34 16.48
C SER A 141 -4.66 -17.01 14.99
N TYR A 142 -3.59 -17.37 14.27
CA TYR A 142 -3.46 -17.14 12.84
C TYR A 142 -3.83 -18.34 11.95
N ASN A 143 -4.30 -19.47 12.51
CA ASN A 143 -4.61 -20.70 11.75
C ASN A 143 -5.53 -20.47 10.53
N LYS A 144 -6.49 -19.56 10.65
CA LYS A 144 -7.45 -19.23 9.57
C LYS A 144 -7.38 -17.76 9.11
N ASN A 145 -6.44 -17.01 9.64
CA ASN A 145 -6.25 -15.59 9.36
C ASN A 145 -4.74 -15.27 9.35
N PRO A 146 -3.98 -15.78 8.36
CA PRO A 146 -2.58 -15.45 8.23
C PRO A 146 -2.41 -13.98 7.94
N LEU A 147 -1.30 -13.39 8.38
CA LEU A 147 -0.92 -12.04 8.06
C LEU A 147 0.25 -12.05 7.10
N VAL A 148 0.08 -11.32 6.00
CA VAL A 148 1.12 -11.07 4.99
C VAL A 148 1.23 -9.56 4.82
N ASN A 149 2.23 -8.98 5.48
CA ASN A 149 2.48 -7.54 5.40
C ASN A 149 3.82 -7.30 4.72
N VAL A 150 3.88 -6.32 3.84
CA VAL A 150 5.09 -5.99 3.08
C VAL A 150 5.41 -4.52 3.27
N GLY A 151 6.67 -4.22 3.60
CA GLY A 151 7.25 -2.89 3.61
C GLY A 151 8.11 -2.68 2.38
N CYS A 152 8.15 -1.45 1.88
CA CYS A 152 9.02 -1.07 0.77
C CYS A 152 9.69 0.28 1.02
N LEU A 153 10.96 0.34 0.62
CA LEU A 153 11.79 1.53 0.62
C LEU A 153 12.21 1.84 -0.81
N GLY A 154 12.04 3.09 -1.21
CA GLY A 154 12.58 3.64 -2.45
C GLY A 154 13.41 4.90 -2.20
N ILE A 155 14.16 5.31 -3.20
CA ILE A 155 14.94 6.56 -3.20
C ILE A 155 14.64 7.36 -4.46
N LEU A 156 14.75 8.69 -4.34
CA LEU A 156 14.62 9.64 -5.45
C LEU A 156 15.39 10.92 -5.13
N ARG A 157 15.61 11.73 -6.15
CA ARG A 157 16.00 13.12 -5.97
C ARG A 157 14.78 13.97 -5.69
N LYS A 158 14.90 15.00 -4.84
CA LYS A 158 13.74 15.80 -4.41
C LYS A 158 13.01 16.48 -5.57
N GLU A 159 13.73 16.82 -6.65
CA GLU A 159 13.16 17.38 -7.87
C GLU A 159 12.30 16.40 -8.68
N GLU A 160 12.45 15.08 -8.43
CA GLU A 160 11.70 14.01 -9.09
C GLU A 160 10.40 13.62 -8.36
N ILE A 161 10.08 14.30 -7.24
CA ILE A 161 8.88 13.97 -6.45
C ILE A 161 7.62 14.22 -7.26
N ILE A 162 6.80 13.18 -7.38
CA ILE A 162 5.47 13.23 -7.98
C ILE A 162 4.43 12.97 -6.89
N TYR A 163 3.29 13.63 -7.01
CA TYR A 163 2.13 13.42 -6.15
C TYR A 163 0.95 12.89 -6.97
N GLY A 164 0.07 12.13 -6.32
CA GLY A 164 -1.14 11.61 -6.94
C GLY A 164 -2.25 12.65 -7.04
N ASN A 165 -2.03 13.78 -7.73
CA ASN A 165 -3.02 14.86 -7.79
C ASN A 165 -3.13 15.54 -9.17
N ALA A 166 -4.35 15.96 -9.54
CA ALA A 166 -4.59 16.86 -10.65
C ALA A 166 -4.05 18.27 -10.33
N LYS A 167 -3.57 18.99 -11.34
CA LYS A 167 -3.03 20.34 -11.17
C LYS A 167 -3.79 21.40 -11.96
N ARG A 168 -4.41 21.04 -13.08
CA ARG A 168 -5.09 21.99 -13.96
C ARG A 168 -6.25 21.36 -14.72
N GLU A 169 -7.16 22.20 -15.20
CA GLU A 169 -8.22 21.81 -16.13
C GLU A 169 -7.62 21.27 -17.43
N ASP A 170 -8.33 20.37 -18.06
CA ASP A 170 -7.97 19.67 -19.31
C ASP A 170 -6.74 18.75 -19.22
N ASP A 171 -6.10 18.58 -18.04
CA ASP A 171 -5.11 17.52 -17.88
C ASP A 171 -5.71 16.18 -18.32
N LEU A 172 -4.96 15.46 -19.14
CA LEU A 172 -5.35 14.13 -19.63
C LEU A 172 -5.28 13.11 -18.51
N LEU A 173 -6.21 12.20 -18.48
CA LEU A 173 -6.18 10.99 -17.69
C LEU A 173 -5.76 9.85 -18.62
N ILE A 174 -4.52 9.37 -18.45
CA ILE A 174 -3.90 8.36 -19.31
C ILE A 174 -3.77 7.07 -18.51
N TYR A 175 -4.41 6.03 -18.99
CA TYR A 175 -4.23 4.64 -18.53
C TYR A 175 -2.96 4.06 -19.10
N VAL A 176 -2.19 3.31 -18.32
CA VAL A 176 -1.01 2.56 -18.78
C VAL A 176 -0.83 1.27 -17.99
N GLY A 177 -0.37 0.21 -18.67
CA GLY A 177 -0.04 -1.09 -18.09
C GLY A 177 -0.92 -2.24 -18.56
N SER A 178 -1.20 -3.19 -17.68
CA SER A 178 -1.99 -4.40 -17.99
C SER A 178 -3.39 -4.07 -18.49
N LYS A 179 -3.91 -4.86 -19.42
CA LYS A 179 -5.34 -4.78 -19.77
C LYS A 179 -6.22 -5.15 -18.59
N THR A 180 -7.30 -4.41 -18.39
CA THR A 180 -8.28 -4.65 -17.33
C THR A 180 -9.03 -5.96 -17.56
N GLY A 181 -9.13 -6.79 -16.55
CA GLY A 181 -9.92 -8.02 -16.50
C GLY A 181 -10.89 -8.03 -15.31
N ASN A 182 -11.56 -9.16 -15.09
CA ASN A 182 -12.50 -9.32 -13.97
C ASN A 182 -11.81 -9.72 -12.64
N GLU A 183 -10.50 -9.91 -12.65
CA GLU A 183 -9.73 -10.27 -11.46
C GLU A 183 -9.80 -9.14 -10.41
N GLY A 184 -9.91 -9.54 -9.15
CA GLY A 184 -9.92 -8.61 -8.02
C GLY A 184 -11.20 -7.80 -7.86
N ILE A 185 -12.24 -8.03 -8.65
CA ILE A 185 -13.52 -7.34 -8.45
C ILE A 185 -14.06 -7.70 -7.06
N GLY A 186 -14.24 -6.66 -6.22
CA GLY A 186 -14.68 -6.82 -4.84
C GLY A 186 -13.59 -7.28 -3.86
N GLY A 187 -12.29 -7.23 -4.23
CA GLY A 187 -11.17 -7.56 -3.35
C GLY A 187 -11.14 -6.70 -2.09
N ALA A 188 -11.26 -5.38 -2.23
CA ALA A 188 -11.34 -4.45 -1.11
C ALA A 188 -12.57 -4.70 -0.21
N ALA A 189 -13.72 -5.03 -0.80
CA ALA A 189 -14.93 -5.38 -0.05
C ALA A 189 -14.75 -6.70 0.72
N MET A 190 -14.12 -7.70 0.10
CA MET A 190 -13.76 -8.97 0.72
C MET A 190 -12.79 -8.76 1.90
N ALA A 191 -11.77 -7.92 1.74
CA ALA A 191 -10.82 -7.58 2.80
C ALA A 191 -11.46 -6.81 3.98
N SER A 192 -12.69 -6.36 3.83
CA SER A 192 -13.48 -5.66 4.86
C SER A 192 -14.56 -6.55 5.50
N GLN A 193 -14.44 -7.88 5.43
CA GLN A 193 -15.39 -8.83 5.98
C GLN A 193 -14.66 -9.95 6.72
N SER A 194 -15.27 -10.40 7.83
CA SER A 194 -14.80 -11.60 8.53
C SER A 194 -15.23 -12.88 7.78
N PHE A 195 -14.38 -13.89 7.82
CA PHE A 195 -14.70 -15.17 7.20
C PHE A 195 -15.58 -16.04 8.08
N THR A 196 -16.28 -17.00 7.43
CA THR A 196 -16.99 -18.09 8.07
C THR A 196 -16.51 -19.43 7.52
N ASN A 197 -16.64 -20.51 8.27
CA ASN A 197 -16.23 -21.86 7.82
C ASN A 197 -17.00 -22.37 6.58
N ASN A 198 -18.15 -21.77 6.25
CA ASN A 198 -19.01 -22.16 5.13
C ASN A 198 -18.76 -21.34 3.86
N ILE A 199 -17.71 -20.52 3.84
CA ILE A 199 -17.36 -19.73 2.65
C ILE A 199 -16.87 -20.66 1.53
N ASP A 200 -17.45 -20.50 0.35
CA ASP A 200 -16.95 -21.15 -0.87
C ASP A 200 -15.64 -20.49 -1.33
N MET A 201 -14.53 -21.08 -0.92
CA MET A 201 -13.19 -20.59 -1.23
C MET A 201 -12.93 -20.54 -2.75
N ASN A 202 -13.50 -21.47 -3.53
CA ASN A 202 -13.31 -21.49 -4.98
C ASN A 202 -13.94 -20.24 -5.62
N ARG A 203 -15.12 -19.85 -5.14
CA ARG A 203 -15.79 -18.63 -5.62
C ARG A 203 -15.01 -17.37 -5.26
N LEU A 204 -14.31 -17.34 -4.12
CA LEU A 204 -13.51 -16.19 -3.71
C LEU A 204 -12.18 -16.09 -4.45
N GLN A 205 -11.67 -17.19 -5.06
CA GLN A 205 -10.42 -17.13 -5.83
C GLN A 205 -10.52 -16.17 -7.03
N ASP A 206 -11.70 -15.99 -7.61
CA ASP A 206 -11.91 -15.04 -8.71
C ASP A 206 -11.78 -13.59 -8.23
N ASN A 207 -11.94 -13.33 -6.93
CA ASN A 207 -11.76 -12.01 -6.32
C ASN A 207 -10.30 -11.70 -5.97
N VAL A 208 -9.40 -12.67 -6.09
CA VAL A 208 -7.98 -12.46 -5.85
C VAL A 208 -7.32 -11.98 -7.13
N GLN A 209 -6.54 -10.91 -7.02
CA GLN A 209 -5.80 -10.35 -8.14
C GLN A 209 -4.76 -11.37 -8.65
N LYS A 210 -4.42 -11.27 -9.94
CA LYS A 210 -3.34 -12.06 -10.57
C LYS A 210 -2.14 -11.17 -10.82
N SER A 211 -0.96 -11.72 -10.63
CA SER A 211 0.31 -11.01 -10.71
C SER A 211 1.03 -11.21 -12.04
N ASP A 212 1.61 -10.15 -12.58
CA ASP A 212 2.57 -10.16 -13.70
C ASP A 212 3.80 -9.28 -13.35
N PRO A 213 4.78 -9.82 -12.61
CA PRO A 213 5.95 -9.04 -12.20
C PRO A 213 6.85 -8.63 -13.35
N PHE A 214 6.76 -9.30 -14.52
CA PHE A 214 7.48 -8.88 -15.70
C PHE A 214 6.92 -7.55 -16.23
N LEU A 215 5.60 -7.46 -16.39
CA LEU A 215 4.94 -6.22 -16.79
C LEU A 215 5.13 -5.12 -15.75
N GLU A 216 5.07 -5.45 -14.46
CA GLU A 216 5.38 -4.50 -13.38
C GLU A 216 6.77 -3.91 -13.51
N LYS A 217 7.77 -4.71 -13.91
CA LYS A 217 9.12 -4.22 -14.14
C LYS A 217 9.18 -3.19 -15.25
N LEU A 218 8.53 -3.45 -16.38
CA LEU A 218 8.44 -2.48 -17.48
C LEU A 218 7.73 -1.20 -17.06
N LEU A 219 6.63 -1.34 -16.35
CA LEU A 219 5.84 -0.22 -15.82
C LEU A 219 6.65 0.64 -14.84
N LEU A 220 7.39 0.02 -13.93
CA LEU A 220 8.30 0.69 -12.99
C LEU A 220 9.35 1.51 -13.73
N GLU A 221 10.02 0.94 -14.73
CA GLU A 221 11.05 1.65 -15.48
C GLU A 221 10.47 2.85 -16.25
N ALA A 222 9.31 2.68 -16.89
CA ALA A 222 8.60 3.76 -17.58
C ALA A 222 8.19 4.88 -16.62
N CYS A 223 7.63 4.54 -15.45
CA CYS A 223 7.22 5.53 -14.45
C CYS A 223 8.41 6.29 -13.86
N CYS A 224 9.53 5.61 -13.58
CA CYS A 224 10.75 6.27 -13.13
C CYS A 224 11.36 7.19 -14.21
N GLU A 225 11.25 6.82 -15.48
CA GLU A 225 11.70 7.67 -16.60
C GLU A 225 10.83 8.92 -16.74
N ILE A 226 9.50 8.76 -16.71
CA ILE A 226 8.53 9.89 -16.73
C ILE A 226 8.76 10.84 -15.56
N ALA A 227 9.06 10.32 -14.36
CA ALA A 227 9.36 11.12 -13.19
C ALA A 227 10.55 12.04 -13.41
N LYS A 228 11.65 11.50 -13.96
CA LYS A 228 12.86 12.26 -14.29
C LYS A 228 12.63 13.33 -15.35
N GLU A 229 11.77 13.04 -16.32
CA GLU A 229 11.43 13.98 -17.39
C GLU A 229 10.56 15.15 -16.92
N GLY A 230 9.90 15.03 -15.75
CA GLY A 230 9.06 16.08 -15.15
C GLY A 230 7.88 16.50 -16.04
N CYS A 231 7.38 15.61 -16.89
CA CYS A 231 6.40 15.93 -17.92
C CYS A 231 4.94 15.65 -17.52
N ILE A 232 4.67 15.26 -16.28
CA ILE A 232 3.33 14.93 -15.80
C ILE A 232 2.87 15.82 -14.63
N SER A 233 1.57 15.93 -14.47
CA SER A 233 0.94 16.62 -13.34
C SER A 233 0.88 15.71 -12.11
N GLY A 234 0.58 14.42 -12.30
CA GLY A 234 0.46 13.45 -11.21
C GLY A 234 0.45 12.02 -11.70
N MET A 235 0.57 11.09 -10.76
CA MET A 235 0.57 9.66 -11.02
C MET A 235 -0.11 8.93 -9.84
N GLN A 236 -0.94 7.94 -10.16
CA GLN A 236 -1.67 7.12 -9.19
C GLN A 236 -1.69 5.67 -9.63
N ASP A 237 -1.51 4.72 -8.72
CA ASP A 237 -1.74 3.32 -9.03
C ASP A 237 -3.23 2.97 -9.05
N MET A 238 -3.60 1.91 -9.73
CA MET A 238 -4.95 1.36 -9.72
C MET A 238 -4.98 0.11 -8.81
N GLY A 239 -4.91 0.35 -7.51
CA GLY A 239 -4.99 -0.69 -6.48
C GLY A 239 -6.44 -1.00 -6.11
N ALA A 240 -6.75 -0.94 -4.81
CA ALA A 240 -8.09 -1.18 -4.26
C ALA A 240 -9.13 -0.23 -4.88
N GLY A 241 -10.26 -0.81 -5.33
CA GLY A 241 -11.33 -0.08 -6.01
C GLY A 241 -10.96 0.41 -7.42
N GLY A 242 -9.83 0.01 -7.94
CA GLY A 242 -9.41 0.16 -9.33
C GLY A 242 -9.40 1.59 -9.87
N LEU A 243 -9.89 1.76 -11.10
CA LEU A 243 -9.94 3.06 -11.77
C LEU A 243 -10.81 4.08 -11.04
N LEU A 244 -11.87 3.63 -10.37
CA LEU A 244 -12.75 4.49 -9.58
C LEU A 244 -11.96 5.23 -8.49
N CYS A 245 -11.28 4.49 -7.62
CA CYS A 245 -10.52 5.09 -6.53
C CYS A 245 -9.35 5.92 -7.06
N ALA A 246 -8.57 5.42 -8.01
CA ALA A 246 -7.46 6.15 -8.60
C ALA A 246 -7.87 7.50 -9.18
N SER A 247 -8.94 7.55 -9.98
CA SER A 247 -9.41 8.80 -10.60
C SER A 247 -10.04 9.78 -9.61
N LEU A 248 -10.75 9.28 -8.59
CA LEU A 248 -11.29 10.13 -7.52
C LEU A 248 -10.19 10.73 -6.64
N GLU A 249 -9.19 9.93 -6.27
CA GLU A 249 -8.09 10.38 -5.42
C GLU A 249 -7.29 11.53 -6.07
N VAL A 250 -6.96 11.42 -7.35
CA VAL A 250 -6.19 12.47 -8.04
C VAL A 250 -6.93 13.81 -8.08
N VAL A 251 -8.26 13.81 -8.27
CA VAL A 251 -9.04 15.05 -8.27
C VAL A 251 -9.28 15.60 -6.88
N LEU A 252 -9.51 14.74 -5.88
CA LEU A 252 -9.69 15.15 -4.47
C LEU A 252 -8.42 15.76 -3.90
N ARG A 253 -7.26 15.12 -4.09
CA ARG A 253 -5.95 15.66 -3.68
C ARG A 253 -5.62 16.95 -4.43
N GLY A 254 -6.00 17.03 -5.71
CA GLY A 254 -5.91 18.27 -6.49
C GLY A 254 -6.67 19.41 -5.86
N ARG A 255 -7.93 19.20 -5.46
CA ARG A 255 -8.75 20.20 -4.74
C ARG A 255 -8.10 20.66 -3.44
N GLU A 256 -7.59 19.71 -2.64
CA GLU A 256 -6.96 20.03 -1.36
C GLU A 256 -5.70 20.90 -1.51
N LYS A 257 -4.93 20.66 -2.57
CA LYS A 257 -3.66 21.37 -2.80
C LYS A 257 -3.82 22.72 -3.51
N THR A 258 -4.77 22.83 -4.44
CA THR A 258 -4.93 24.02 -5.28
C THR A 258 -6.09 24.91 -4.86
N GLY A 259 -7.10 24.36 -4.20
CA GLY A 259 -8.37 25.04 -3.92
C GLY A 259 -9.35 25.04 -5.11
N GLU A 260 -8.94 24.53 -6.27
CA GLU A 260 -9.78 24.41 -7.48
C GLU A 260 -10.83 23.31 -7.32
N ASN A 261 -11.99 23.50 -7.95
CA ASN A 261 -13.10 22.55 -7.87
C ASN A 261 -12.97 21.44 -8.94
N PHE A 262 -11.87 20.70 -8.94
CA PHE A 262 -11.64 19.65 -9.90
C PHE A 262 -12.68 18.53 -9.82
N GLY A 263 -13.03 18.01 -10.98
CA GLY A 263 -13.73 16.77 -11.23
C GLY A 263 -13.06 16.05 -12.39
N CYS A 264 -13.66 14.98 -12.88
CA CYS A 264 -13.16 14.35 -14.10
C CYS A 264 -14.26 13.67 -14.90
N ASP A 265 -13.97 13.54 -16.17
CA ASP A 265 -14.78 12.80 -17.15
C ASP A 265 -13.99 11.53 -17.53
N ILE A 266 -14.58 10.34 -17.35
CA ILE A 266 -13.97 9.03 -17.63
C ILE A 266 -14.76 8.34 -18.75
N GLU A 267 -14.08 7.87 -19.78
CA GLU A 267 -14.64 7.15 -20.92
C GLU A 267 -14.25 5.67 -20.86
N LEU A 268 -15.14 4.81 -20.34
CA LEU A 268 -14.85 3.40 -20.08
C LEU A 268 -14.57 2.57 -21.34
N ASN A 269 -15.17 2.92 -22.46
CA ASN A 269 -14.92 2.28 -23.75
C ASN A 269 -13.50 2.53 -24.31
N LYS A 270 -12.75 3.48 -23.73
CA LYS A 270 -11.34 3.74 -24.05
C LYS A 270 -10.35 2.99 -23.13
N VAL A 271 -10.85 2.37 -22.08
CA VAL A 271 -10.00 1.58 -21.15
C VAL A 271 -9.62 0.28 -21.84
N PRO A 272 -8.31 -0.05 -21.96
CA PRO A 272 -7.87 -1.34 -22.48
C PRO A 272 -8.38 -2.51 -21.62
N THR A 273 -9.09 -3.46 -22.24
CA THR A 273 -9.67 -4.62 -21.57
C THR A 273 -9.19 -5.94 -22.18
N LYS A 274 -9.14 -7.01 -21.40
CA LYS A 274 -8.73 -8.35 -21.86
C LYS A 274 -9.78 -9.00 -22.75
N TYR A 275 -11.03 -8.64 -22.53
CA TYR A 275 -12.23 -9.13 -23.23
C TYR A 275 -13.37 -8.11 -23.06
N ASN A 276 -14.52 -8.38 -23.67
CA ASN A 276 -15.69 -7.52 -23.46
C ASN A 276 -16.14 -7.59 -21.99
N MET A 277 -16.22 -6.43 -21.34
CA MET A 277 -16.56 -6.31 -19.91
C MET A 277 -17.74 -5.38 -19.69
N GLU A 278 -18.50 -5.63 -18.64
CA GLU A 278 -19.52 -4.69 -18.19
C GLU A 278 -18.85 -3.38 -17.71
N PRO A 279 -19.42 -2.20 -18.05
CA PRO A 279 -18.85 -0.91 -17.67
C PRO A 279 -18.53 -0.76 -16.17
N CYS A 280 -19.42 -1.25 -15.32
CA CYS A 280 -19.20 -1.27 -13.87
C CYS A 280 -17.92 -2.03 -13.51
N ASN A 281 -17.71 -3.20 -14.10
CA ASN A 281 -16.56 -4.04 -13.83
C ASN A 281 -15.25 -3.39 -14.30
N ILE A 282 -15.26 -2.67 -15.42
CA ILE A 282 -14.09 -1.89 -15.90
C ILE A 282 -13.68 -0.85 -14.83
N LEU A 283 -14.67 -0.19 -14.24
CA LEU A 283 -14.45 0.91 -13.29
C LEU A 283 -13.86 0.41 -11.96
N ILE A 284 -14.39 -0.72 -11.43
CA ILE A 284 -14.04 -1.21 -10.08
C ILE A 284 -13.09 -2.41 -10.06
N SER A 285 -12.63 -2.90 -11.22
CA SER A 285 -11.67 -4.00 -11.30
C SER A 285 -10.36 -3.62 -10.61
N GLU A 286 -9.82 -4.54 -9.82
CA GLU A 286 -8.54 -4.40 -9.14
C GLU A 286 -7.41 -5.18 -9.86
N SER A 287 -7.53 -5.40 -11.19
CA SER A 287 -6.44 -5.95 -12.00
C SER A 287 -5.15 -5.19 -11.70
N GLN A 288 -4.06 -5.93 -11.53
CA GLN A 288 -2.77 -5.39 -11.10
C GLN A 288 -1.98 -4.79 -12.28
N GLU A 289 -0.84 -4.22 -11.99
CA GLU A 289 0.12 -3.64 -12.96
C GLU A 289 -0.51 -2.56 -13.85
N ARG A 290 -1.27 -1.65 -13.24
CA ARG A 290 -1.94 -0.53 -13.94
C ARG A 290 -1.70 0.79 -13.22
N MET A 291 -1.48 1.84 -13.99
CA MET A 291 -1.28 3.20 -13.50
C MET A 291 -2.19 4.19 -14.22
N LEU A 292 -2.58 5.23 -13.49
CA LEU A 292 -3.24 6.42 -14.00
C LEU A 292 -2.26 7.60 -13.99
N ILE A 293 -1.93 8.09 -15.16
CA ILE A 293 -1.08 9.27 -15.34
C ILE A 293 -1.95 10.49 -15.59
N VAL A 294 -1.69 11.57 -14.86
CA VAL A 294 -2.33 12.87 -15.08
C VAL A 294 -1.32 13.78 -15.76
N SER A 295 -1.63 14.23 -16.97
CA SER A 295 -0.66 14.95 -17.81
C SER A 295 -1.25 16.12 -18.55
N PRO A 296 -0.48 17.21 -18.66
CA PRO A 296 -0.76 18.24 -19.64
C PRO A 296 -0.92 17.68 -21.05
N PRO A 297 -1.91 18.13 -21.84
CA PRO A 297 -2.11 17.65 -23.21
C PRO A 297 -0.90 17.79 -24.11
N GLU A 298 -0.11 18.85 -23.92
CA GLU A 298 1.10 19.16 -24.70
C GLU A 298 2.24 18.16 -24.48
N ASN A 299 2.24 17.40 -23.37
CA ASN A 299 3.26 16.41 -23.06
C ASN A 299 2.89 14.99 -23.51
N LYS A 300 1.70 14.82 -24.08
CA LYS A 300 1.15 13.51 -24.45
C LYS A 300 2.10 12.68 -25.32
N ASP A 301 2.63 13.27 -26.38
CA ASP A 301 3.44 12.54 -27.35
C ASP A 301 4.77 12.07 -26.72
N LYS A 302 5.39 12.90 -25.88
CA LYS A 302 6.60 12.52 -25.13
C LYS A 302 6.34 11.34 -24.18
N ILE A 303 5.19 11.33 -23.50
CA ILE A 303 4.81 10.25 -22.60
C ILE A 303 4.57 8.95 -23.40
N PHE A 304 3.92 9.05 -24.56
CA PHE A 304 3.66 7.91 -25.43
C PHE A 304 4.95 7.30 -25.99
N GLU A 305 5.94 8.14 -26.36
CA GLU A 305 7.28 7.65 -26.76
C GLU A 305 7.95 6.83 -25.66
N ILE A 306 7.80 7.21 -24.40
CA ILE A 306 8.31 6.44 -23.25
C ILE A 306 7.55 5.11 -23.12
N PHE A 307 6.22 5.12 -23.24
CA PHE A 307 5.43 3.90 -23.15
C PHE A 307 5.72 2.93 -24.31
N ASP A 308 5.87 3.44 -25.52
CA ASP A 308 6.26 2.64 -26.69
C ASP A 308 7.65 2.01 -26.51
N LYS A 309 8.62 2.76 -25.96
CA LYS A 309 9.96 2.26 -25.64
C LYS A 309 9.92 1.07 -24.68
N TRP A 310 9.01 1.10 -23.71
CA TRP A 310 8.84 0.04 -22.71
C TRP A 310 7.76 -1.00 -23.10
N GLU A 311 7.25 -0.95 -24.33
CA GLU A 311 6.26 -1.89 -24.88
C GLU A 311 4.99 -2.01 -24.01
N LEU A 312 4.55 -0.89 -23.41
CA LEU A 312 3.37 -0.84 -22.55
C LEU A 312 2.10 -0.52 -23.33
N GLU A 313 0.99 -1.12 -22.94
CA GLU A 313 -0.35 -0.74 -23.42
C GLU A 313 -0.79 0.57 -22.72
N TYR A 314 -1.35 1.52 -23.46
CA TYR A 314 -1.83 2.79 -22.91
C TYR A 314 -3.01 3.37 -23.68
N SER A 315 -3.77 4.24 -23.04
CA SER A 315 -4.89 4.96 -23.65
C SER A 315 -5.22 6.26 -22.91
N VAL A 316 -5.63 7.31 -23.63
CA VAL A 316 -6.28 8.47 -23.01
C VAL A 316 -7.73 8.11 -22.71
N ILE A 317 -8.05 7.96 -21.43
CA ILE A 317 -9.35 7.50 -20.98
C ILE A 317 -10.25 8.61 -20.41
N GLY A 318 -9.75 9.84 -20.34
CA GLY A 318 -10.54 10.93 -19.78
C GLY A 318 -9.77 12.24 -19.63
N ARG A 319 -10.39 13.19 -18.92
CA ARG A 319 -9.83 14.51 -18.65
C ARG A 319 -10.27 15.02 -17.27
N VAL A 320 -9.43 15.87 -16.70
CA VAL A 320 -9.77 16.68 -15.52
C VAL A 320 -10.67 17.84 -15.96
N ASN A 321 -11.72 18.12 -15.19
CA ASN A 321 -12.61 19.27 -15.37
C ASN A 321 -12.69 20.11 -14.08
N THR A 322 -13.26 21.31 -14.17
CA THR A 322 -13.48 22.23 -13.03
C THR A 322 -14.95 22.34 -12.62
N SER A 323 -15.81 21.48 -13.18
CA SER A 323 -17.24 21.46 -12.83
C SER A 323 -17.51 20.92 -11.42
N GLY A 324 -16.53 20.26 -10.83
CA GLY A 324 -16.67 19.55 -9.56
C GLY A 324 -17.48 18.26 -9.64
N GLU A 325 -17.74 17.77 -10.84
CA GLU A 325 -18.50 16.55 -11.09
C GLU A 325 -17.57 15.41 -11.48
N TYR A 326 -17.89 14.22 -11.00
CA TYR A 326 -17.35 12.95 -11.47
C TYR A 326 -18.35 12.36 -12.47
N LYS A 327 -17.91 12.16 -13.71
CA LYS A 327 -18.77 11.64 -14.77
C LYS A 327 -18.12 10.42 -15.39
N VAL A 328 -18.93 9.39 -15.57
CA VAL A 328 -18.52 8.13 -16.20
C VAL A 328 -19.37 7.92 -17.45
N TYR A 329 -18.70 7.73 -18.58
CA TYR A 329 -19.30 7.51 -19.88
C TYR A 329 -19.01 6.09 -20.39
N SER A 330 -19.94 5.54 -21.17
CA SER A 330 -19.72 4.42 -22.07
C SER A 330 -20.50 4.68 -23.35
N ASP A 331 -19.83 4.63 -24.50
CA ASP A 331 -20.43 4.90 -25.82
C ASP A 331 -21.24 6.21 -25.85
N GLU A 332 -20.64 7.31 -25.41
CA GLU A 332 -21.23 8.66 -25.30
C GLU A 332 -22.41 8.78 -24.31
N LYS A 333 -22.83 7.67 -23.68
CA LYS A 333 -23.89 7.66 -22.66
C LYS A 333 -23.31 7.89 -21.27
N ILE A 334 -23.89 8.82 -20.52
CA ILE A 334 -23.55 9.01 -19.10
C ILE A 334 -24.14 7.85 -18.29
N LEU A 335 -23.27 7.05 -17.67
CA LEU A 335 -23.66 5.97 -16.76
C LEU A 335 -23.74 6.44 -15.31
N TYR A 336 -22.89 7.40 -14.95
CA TYR A 336 -22.84 7.98 -13.61
C TYR A 336 -22.46 9.46 -13.71
N ARG A 337 -23.08 10.28 -12.86
CA ARG A 337 -22.79 11.69 -12.73
C ARG A 337 -23.16 12.17 -11.34
N GLU A 338 -22.16 12.65 -10.60
CA GLU A 338 -22.38 13.20 -9.28
C GLU A 338 -21.39 14.31 -8.96
N LYS A 339 -21.81 15.29 -8.16
CA LYS A 339 -20.90 16.25 -7.58
C LYS A 339 -20.02 15.55 -6.54
N ILE A 340 -18.72 15.68 -6.69
CA ILE A 340 -17.78 15.19 -5.70
C ILE A 340 -17.93 16.05 -4.46
N THR A 341 -18.66 15.57 -3.48
CA THR A 341 -18.64 16.10 -2.12
C THR A 341 -17.38 15.60 -1.40
N ASN A 342 -16.84 16.37 -0.46
CA ASN A 342 -15.66 15.93 0.28
C ASN A 342 -15.97 14.61 0.99
N TYR A 343 -15.24 13.55 0.65
CA TYR A 343 -15.27 12.26 1.37
C TYR A 343 -14.95 12.38 2.88
N LYS A 344 -14.50 13.55 3.32
CA LYS A 344 -14.36 13.91 4.74
C LYS A 344 -15.68 13.85 5.52
N ASP A 345 -16.82 13.87 4.81
CA ASP A 345 -18.16 13.85 5.42
C ASP A 345 -18.72 12.43 5.63
N ILE A 346 -18.00 11.37 5.26
CA ILE A 346 -18.36 10.01 5.69
C ILE A 346 -18.23 9.98 7.22
N LYS A 347 -19.38 9.84 7.89
CA LYS A 347 -19.44 9.80 9.35
C LYS A 347 -18.63 8.61 9.85
N ASP A 348 -17.75 8.89 10.82
CA ASP A 348 -17.01 7.84 11.53
C ASP A 348 -18.02 6.86 12.15
N GLU A 349 -17.87 5.56 11.91
CA GLU A 349 -18.63 4.56 12.65
C GLU A 349 -18.20 4.57 14.11
N THR A 350 -19.16 4.78 15.00
CA THR A 350 -18.91 4.72 16.43
C THR A 350 -19.10 3.28 16.90
N HIS A 351 -18.01 2.59 17.15
CA HIS A 351 -18.04 1.34 17.93
C HIS A 351 -18.02 1.69 19.41
N LYS A 352 -18.90 1.06 20.21
CA LYS A 352 -18.90 1.23 21.65
C LYS A 352 -17.60 0.64 22.21
N GLN A 353 -16.89 1.43 22.99
CA GLN A 353 -15.81 0.94 23.83
C GLN A 353 -16.45 0.23 25.03
N ASP A 354 -16.16 -1.06 25.19
CA ASP A 354 -16.50 -1.80 26.40
C ASP A 354 -15.39 -1.64 27.44
N ASP A 355 -15.72 -1.67 28.73
CA ASP A 355 -14.77 -1.65 29.85
C ASP A 355 -13.99 -2.98 29.99
N LYS A 356 -13.55 -3.55 28.86
CA LYS A 356 -12.73 -4.78 28.86
C LYS A 356 -11.29 -4.46 29.26
N PRO A 357 -10.63 -5.34 30.03
CA PRO A 357 -9.25 -5.13 30.43
C PRO A 357 -8.33 -5.04 29.21
N PHE A 358 -7.44 -4.07 29.27
CA PHE A 358 -6.40 -3.78 28.28
C PHE A 358 -5.53 -5.00 27.97
N TYR A 359 -5.33 -5.30 26.69
CA TYR A 359 -4.34 -6.26 26.24
C TYR A 359 -2.93 -5.66 26.46
N ASN A 360 -2.24 -6.13 27.49
CA ASN A 360 -0.91 -5.61 27.83
C ASN A 360 0.12 -6.16 26.84
N PHE A 361 0.59 -5.33 25.92
CA PHE A 361 1.68 -5.62 24.99
C PHE A 361 3.02 -5.70 25.72
N THR A 362 3.19 -6.68 26.65
CA THR A 362 4.49 -6.94 27.23
C THR A 362 5.32 -7.83 26.33
N SER A 363 6.53 -7.40 26.04
CA SER A 363 7.50 -8.00 25.13
C SER A 363 7.83 -9.50 25.39
N GLU A 364 7.45 -10.06 26.51
CA GLU A 364 7.75 -11.45 26.86
C GLU A 364 6.84 -12.48 26.18
N ARG A 365 5.55 -12.16 25.91
CA ARG A 365 4.63 -13.06 25.21
C ARG A 365 4.92 -13.18 23.71
N PHE A 366 5.57 -12.19 23.12
CA PHE A 366 5.83 -12.12 21.67
C PHE A 366 7.09 -12.90 21.24
N ARG A 367 7.97 -13.25 22.18
CA ARG A 367 9.21 -13.98 21.87
C ARG A 367 9.02 -15.47 21.62
N THR A 368 7.91 -16.06 22.04
CA THR A 368 7.70 -17.51 21.99
C THR A 368 7.34 -18.06 20.62
N GLY A 369 6.85 -17.22 19.69
CA GLY A 369 6.44 -17.63 18.35
C GLY A 369 7.43 -17.33 17.22
N LYS A 370 8.58 -16.67 17.50
CA LYS A 370 9.57 -16.34 16.46
C LYS A 370 10.27 -17.60 15.96
N VAL A 371 10.14 -17.84 14.67
CA VAL A 371 10.75 -19.01 14.02
C VAL A 371 12.10 -18.63 13.43
N LYS A 372 13.11 -19.50 13.65
CA LYS A 372 14.36 -19.41 12.92
C LYS A 372 14.10 -19.85 11.49
N ASP A 373 13.84 -18.88 10.63
CA ASP A 373 13.45 -19.13 9.24
C ASP A 373 14.66 -18.93 8.33
N MET A 374 15.33 -20.05 8.03
CA MET A 374 16.43 -20.07 7.05
C MET A 374 15.95 -20.40 5.63
N GLU A 375 14.74 -20.99 5.49
CA GLU A 375 14.27 -21.46 4.17
C GLU A 375 13.84 -20.30 3.28
N ARG A 376 13.16 -19.30 3.84
CA ARG A 376 12.71 -18.08 3.15
C ARG A 376 13.88 -17.37 2.48
N TRP A 377 14.99 -17.23 3.17
CA TRP A 377 16.21 -16.54 2.71
C TRP A 377 17.02 -17.30 1.67
N ARG A 378 16.67 -18.55 1.37
CA ARG A 378 17.25 -19.31 0.26
C ARG A 378 16.61 -19.02 -1.09
N VAL A 379 15.37 -18.56 -1.07
CA VAL A 379 14.60 -18.30 -2.29
C VAL A 379 14.47 -16.80 -2.60
N TYR A 380 14.61 -15.94 -1.61
CA TYR A 380 14.61 -14.49 -1.82
C TYR A 380 15.98 -13.99 -2.30
N ASP A 381 15.98 -13.14 -3.34
CA ASP A 381 17.16 -12.36 -3.65
C ASP A 381 17.27 -11.18 -2.67
N SER A 382 18.26 -11.22 -1.80
CA SER A 382 18.55 -10.17 -0.82
C SER A 382 19.69 -9.24 -1.25
N THR A 383 20.29 -9.48 -2.41
CA THR A 383 21.53 -8.82 -2.85
C THR A 383 21.38 -8.03 -4.15
N VAL A 384 20.34 -8.23 -4.91
CA VAL A 384 20.13 -7.49 -6.16
C VAL A 384 20.21 -5.98 -5.93
N GLY A 385 20.84 -5.26 -6.86
CA GLY A 385 21.14 -3.83 -6.71
C GLY A 385 22.35 -3.54 -5.81
N ASN A 386 22.93 -4.55 -5.14
CA ASN A 386 24.14 -4.47 -4.33
C ASN A 386 24.12 -3.41 -3.21
N ARG A 387 22.93 -3.08 -2.68
CA ARG A 387 22.76 -2.07 -1.61
C ARG A 387 22.67 -2.67 -0.20
N THR A 388 22.46 -3.98 -0.08
CA THR A 388 22.27 -4.66 1.20
C THR A 388 23.60 -4.89 1.91
N LEU A 389 23.94 -4.02 2.85
CA LEU A 389 25.15 -4.18 3.68
C LEU A 389 24.93 -5.18 4.82
N LYS A 390 23.71 -5.22 5.34
CA LYS A 390 23.28 -6.17 6.36
C LYS A 390 21.87 -6.60 6.03
N GLY A 391 21.73 -7.85 5.69
CA GLY A 391 20.48 -8.51 5.37
C GLY A 391 20.03 -9.49 6.45
N PRO A 392 19.06 -10.34 6.10
CA PRO A 392 18.30 -11.21 7.01
C PRO A 392 19.05 -12.45 7.53
N ASP A 393 20.29 -12.65 7.17
CA ASP A 393 21.10 -13.85 7.49
C ASP A 393 21.41 -14.06 8.96
N LYS A 394 21.06 -13.09 9.81
CA LYS A 394 21.36 -13.14 11.26
C LYS A 394 20.15 -12.79 12.13
N VAL A 395 20.23 -13.28 13.36
CA VAL A 395 19.23 -13.08 14.41
C VAL A 395 19.15 -11.60 14.80
N GLY A 396 18.43 -10.81 14.04
CA GLY A 396 18.22 -9.40 14.35
C GLY A 396 16.99 -8.88 13.63
N SER A 397 16.26 -7.96 14.26
CA SER A 397 15.14 -7.27 13.66
C SER A 397 15.61 -5.95 13.05
N TYR A 398 16.62 -6.03 12.17
CA TYR A 398 17.16 -4.86 11.46
C TYR A 398 17.88 -5.23 10.16
N SER A 399 17.97 -4.26 9.26
CA SER A 399 18.76 -4.30 8.03
C SER A 399 19.48 -2.96 7.82
N ILE A 400 20.57 -2.99 7.05
CA ILE A 400 21.37 -1.81 6.71
C ILE A 400 21.50 -1.74 5.19
N ILE A 401 21.10 -0.61 4.64
CA ILE A 401 21.06 -0.34 3.19
C ILE A 401 22.02 0.79 2.84
N ASP A 402 22.84 0.59 1.84
CA ASP A 402 23.75 1.61 1.32
C ASP A 402 23.03 2.57 0.38
N ILE A 403 23.29 3.86 0.55
CA ILE A 403 22.82 4.92 -0.33
C ILE A 403 24.02 5.49 -1.07
N TYR A 404 24.29 4.92 -2.25
CA TYR A 404 25.47 5.28 -3.06
C TYR A 404 25.49 6.75 -3.45
N GLU A 405 24.30 7.32 -3.64
CA GLU A 405 24.09 8.67 -4.12
C GLU A 405 24.65 9.72 -3.16
N ASN A 406 24.73 9.41 -1.87
CA ASN A 406 25.22 10.37 -0.86
C ASN A 406 26.15 9.74 0.20
N SER A 407 26.63 8.52 -0.04
CA SER A 407 27.53 7.77 0.87
C SER A 407 26.98 7.57 2.29
N LYS A 408 25.65 7.61 2.45
CA LYS A 408 24.95 7.37 3.72
C LYS A 408 24.42 5.95 3.79
N LYS A 409 24.04 5.55 4.99
CA LYS A 409 23.42 4.23 5.25
C LYS A 409 22.08 4.45 5.91
N LEU A 410 21.07 3.75 5.40
CA LEU A 410 19.77 3.66 6.05
C LEU A 410 19.70 2.41 6.91
N TYR A 411 19.19 2.57 8.10
CA TYR A 411 18.96 1.52 9.07
C TYR A 411 17.46 1.29 9.18
N LEU A 412 17.02 0.07 8.93
CA LEU A 412 15.66 -0.36 9.08
C LEU A 412 15.54 -1.26 10.30
N THR A 413 14.69 -0.93 11.25
CA THR A 413 14.41 -1.77 12.43
C THR A 413 12.92 -2.00 12.55
N TRP A 414 12.52 -3.18 13.00
CA TRP A 414 11.12 -3.57 13.10
C TRP A 414 10.77 -4.27 14.40
N GLY A 415 9.49 -4.26 14.72
CA GLY A 415 8.92 -4.87 15.92
C GLY A 415 7.42 -4.59 16.03
N GLU A 416 6.85 -4.97 17.15
CA GLU A 416 5.43 -4.78 17.45
C GLU A 416 5.17 -3.50 18.30
N SER A 417 6.21 -2.75 18.64
CA SER A 417 6.12 -1.47 19.36
C SER A 417 7.20 -0.48 18.93
N VAL A 418 6.93 0.82 19.16
CA VAL A 418 7.90 1.90 18.93
C VAL A 418 9.17 1.70 19.76
N ASP A 419 9.03 1.26 21.01
CA ASP A 419 10.16 1.03 21.90
C ASP A 419 11.05 -0.12 21.41
N GLU A 420 10.48 -1.20 20.92
CA GLU A 420 11.24 -2.31 20.35
C GLU A 420 12.09 -1.85 19.17
N CYS A 421 11.48 -1.19 18.19
CA CYS A 421 12.20 -0.63 17.03
C CYS A 421 13.30 0.35 17.46
N TYR A 422 12.98 1.26 18.38
CA TYR A 422 13.89 2.30 18.82
C TYR A 422 15.05 1.75 19.64
N ASN A 423 14.83 0.76 20.50
CA ASN A 423 15.89 0.13 21.29
C ASN A 423 16.90 -0.63 20.42
N ILE A 424 16.44 -1.23 19.30
CA ILE A 424 17.34 -1.81 18.31
C ILE A 424 18.12 -0.69 17.60
N MET A 425 17.44 0.38 17.17
CA MET A 425 18.08 1.53 16.50
C MET A 425 19.19 2.16 17.33
N LYS A 426 18.99 2.30 18.65
CA LYS A 426 19.98 2.87 19.58
C LYS A 426 21.25 2.06 19.74
N GLN A 427 21.30 0.81 19.30
CA GLN A 427 22.51 -0.01 19.35
C GLN A 427 23.55 0.43 18.33
N PHE A 428 23.15 1.24 17.34
CA PHE A 428 24.03 1.74 16.30
C PHE A 428 24.53 3.15 16.66
N GLU A 429 25.83 3.29 16.71
CA GLU A 429 26.46 4.58 16.95
C GLU A 429 26.17 5.54 15.79
N ARG A 430 25.90 6.81 16.11
CA ARG A 430 25.66 7.88 15.14
C ARG A 430 24.48 7.63 14.18
N VAL A 431 23.50 6.84 14.60
CA VAL A 431 22.28 6.64 13.83
C VAL A 431 21.14 7.42 14.46
N LYS A 432 20.48 8.24 13.67
CA LYS A 432 19.30 9.00 14.06
C LYS A 432 18.05 8.37 13.47
N ALA A 433 17.08 8.05 14.32
CA ALA A 433 15.75 7.64 13.86
C ALA A 433 15.05 8.81 13.14
N LEU A 434 14.49 8.55 11.98
CA LEU A 434 13.85 9.54 11.11
C LEU A 434 12.33 9.45 11.13
N CYS A 435 11.79 8.25 10.99
CA CYS A 435 10.35 8.03 10.88
C CYS A 435 9.94 6.59 11.15
N VAL A 436 8.64 6.39 11.27
CA VAL A 436 7.99 5.07 11.40
C VAL A 436 6.88 4.96 10.36
N VAL A 437 6.72 3.76 9.80
CA VAL A 437 5.51 3.29 9.14
C VAL A 437 4.97 2.08 9.90
N ASN A 438 3.67 1.80 9.76
CA ASN A 438 3.04 0.72 10.49
C ASN A 438 2.07 -0.10 9.62
N CYS A 439 1.82 -1.34 10.04
CA CYS A 439 0.71 -2.15 9.59
C CYS A 439 -0.04 -2.68 10.81
N LEU A 440 -1.27 -2.22 11.00
CA LEU A 440 -2.06 -2.44 12.20
C LEU A 440 -3.11 -3.52 11.92
N ASN A 441 -2.84 -4.75 12.38
CA ASN A 441 -3.67 -5.91 12.11
C ASN A 441 -4.51 -6.27 13.33
N PHE A 442 -5.84 -6.23 13.19
CA PHE A 442 -6.80 -6.49 14.25
C PHE A 442 -7.98 -7.33 13.75
N GLY A 443 -8.69 -7.94 14.67
CA GLY A 443 -9.91 -8.68 14.40
C GLY A 443 -11.08 -7.78 13.97
N HIS A 444 -12.31 -8.30 14.15
CA HIS A 444 -13.51 -7.52 13.84
C HIS A 444 -13.60 -6.28 14.74
N PRO A 445 -13.91 -5.06 14.21
CA PRO A 445 -13.96 -3.82 15.00
C PRO A 445 -14.83 -3.88 16.26
N LYS A 446 -15.95 -4.61 16.23
CA LYS A 446 -16.82 -4.78 17.41
C LYS A 446 -16.09 -5.39 18.61
N ASP A 447 -15.09 -6.22 18.37
CA ASP A 447 -14.39 -6.97 19.42
C ASP A 447 -13.01 -6.39 19.71
N SER A 448 -12.39 -5.70 18.75
CA SER A 448 -10.97 -5.28 18.80
C SER A 448 -10.75 -3.77 18.84
N ILE A 449 -11.80 -2.96 18.83
CA ILE A 449 -11.66 -1.49 18.74
C ILE A 449 -10.94 -0.89 19.97
N ASN A 450 -11.07 -1.49 21.15
CA ASN A 450 -10.37 -1.05 22.36
C ASN A 450 -8.86 -1.33 22.24
N ASP A 451 -8.48 -2.51 21.78
CA ASP A 451 -7.07 -2.85 21.57
C ASP A 451 -6.46 -1.96 20.49
N PHE A 452 -7.22 -1.70 19.42
CA PHE A 452 -6.81 -0.81 18.35
C PHE A 452 -6.58 0.62 18.86
N SER A 453 -7.55 1.20 19.57
CA SER A 453 -7.44 2.57 20.09
C SER A 453 -6.27 2.72 21.07
N ASN A 454 -6.10 1.76 21.99
CA ASN A 454 -5.00 1.75 22.96
C ASN A 454 -3.63 1.59 22.28
N THR A 455 -3.56 0.80 21.21
CA THR A 455 -2.33 0.67 20.40
C THR A 455 -1.96 2.01 19.78
N ILE A 456 -2.92 2.71 19.19
CA ILE A 456 -2.71 4.05 18.61
C ILE A 456 -2.28 5.04 19.66
N ASP A 457 -2.93 5.08 20.84
CA ASP A 457 -2.63 6.02 21.93
C ASP A 457 -1.19 5.81 22.45
N ASN A 458 -0.79 4.55 22.66
CA ASN A 458 0.57 4.20 23.06
C ASN A 458 1.60 4.58 21.99
N MET A 459 1.33 4.24 20.74
CA MET A 459 2.19 4.57 19.61
C MET A 459 2.34 6.09 19.47
N ALA A 460 1.22 6.84 19.52
CA ALA A 460 1.23 8.29 19.42
C ALA A 460 2.02 8.95 20.57
N THR A 461 1.83 8.45 21.80
CA THR A 461 2.55 8.94 22.98
C THR A 461 4.05 8.73 22.83
N ARG A 462 4.49 7.52 22.47
CA ARG A 462 5.91 7.21 22.34
C ARG A 462 6.55 7.94 21.16
N CYS A 463 5.90 8.01 20.01
CA CYS A 463 6.39 8.76 18.86
C CYS A 463 6.55 10.26 19.18
N LYS A 464 5.62 10.86 19.92
CA LYS A 464 5.74 12.26 20.40
C LYS A 464 6.91 12.44 21.35
N GLN A 465 7.09 11.57 22.34
CA GLN A 465 8.20 11.62 23.31
C GLN A 465 9.58 11.49 22.64
N LEU A 466 9.67 10.66 21.61
CA LEU A 466 10.90 10.42 20.86
C LEU A 466 11.10 11.39 19.69
N ASN A 467 10.11 12.25 19.41
CA ASN A 467 10.08 13.15 18.25
C ASN A 467 10.29 12.41 16.92
N ILE A 468 9.63 11.25 16.77
CA ILE A 468 9.69 10.41 15.57
C ILE A 468 8.32 10.47 14.88
N PRO A 469 8.19 11.03 13.66
CA PRO A 469 6.94 11.10 12.94
C PRO A 469 6.52 9.74 12.37
N VAL A 470 5.20 9.52 12.30
CA VAL A 470 4.57 8.43 11.57
C VAL A 470 4.20 8.95 10.18
N VAL A 471 4.87 8.45 9.14
CA VAL A 471 4.77 9.02 7.79
C VAL A 471 3.87 8.24 6.85
N GLY A 472 3.38 7.09 7.29
CA GLY A 472 2.45 6.26 6.53
C GLY A 472 2.09 5.01 7.30
N GLY A 473 1.20 4.23 6.76
CA GLY A 473 0.78 2.97 7.34
C GLY A 473 -0.46 2.40 6.69
N ASN A 474 -0.86 1.25 7.18
CA ASN A 474 -2.03 0.52 6.75
C ASN A 474 -2.79 -0.01 7.97
N VAL A 475 -4.10 -0.11 7.87
CA VAL A 475 -4.96 -0.75 8.87
C VAL A 475 -5.68 -1.92 8.22
N SER A 476 -5.47 -3.11 8.77
CA SER A 476 -6.16 -4.34 8.40
C SER A 476 -7.07 -4.78 9.54
N LEU A 477 -8.36 -4.57 9.39
CA LEU A 477 -9.39 -5.04 10.31
C LEU A 477 -10.06 -6.31 9.77
N TYR A 478 -10.98 -6.87 10.54
CA TYR A 478 -11.77 -8.07 10.17
C TYR A 478 -10.94 -9.36 10.03
N ASN A 479 -9.70 -9.40 10.56
CA ASN A 479 -8.93 -10.64 10.59
C ASN A 479 -9.52 -11.60 11.64
N SER A 480 -10.67 -12.19 11.29
CA SER A 480 -11.43 -13.10 12.15
C SER A 480 -12.21 -14.13 11.33
N THR A 481 -12.36 -15.34 11.86
CA THR A 481 -13.13 -16.42 11.26
C THR A 481 -14.02 -17.06 12.32
N ASP A 482 -15.32 -17.20 12.03
CA ASP A 482 -16.35 -17.71 12.96
C ASP A 482 -16.33 -17.02 14.35
N GLY A 483 -16.17 -15.71 14.37
CA GLY A 483 -16.11 -14.90 15.59
C GLY A 483 -14.82 -15.06 16.40
N LYS A 484 -13.81 -15.78 15.90
CA LYS A 484 -12.49 -15.86 16.50
C LYS A 484 -11.55 -14.90 15.79
N SER A 485 -11.14 -13.87 16.50
CA SER A 485 -10.20 -12.86 16.02
C SER A 485 -8.76 -13.31 16.23
N ILE A 486 -7.87 -12.82 15.37
CA ILE A 486 -6.41 -12.86 15.64
C ILE A 486 -6.11 -12.11 16.93
N ARG A 487 -4.97 -12.37 17.54
CA ARG A 487 -4.44 -11.45 18.55
C ARG A 487 -4.14 -10.09 17.92
N PRO A 488 -4.26 -8.96 18.65
CA PRO A 488 -3.81 -7.66 18.20
C PRO A 488 -2.36 -7.71 17.74
N THR A 489 -2.10 -7.33 16.48
CA THR A 489 -0.76 -7.47 15.87
C THR A 489 -0.36 -6.20 15.13
N PRO A 490 0.09 -5.17 15.86
CA PRO A 490 0.76 -4.04 15.25
C PRO A 490 2.14 -4.46 14.76
N ILE A 491 2.50 -4.10 13.54
CA ILE A 491 3.83 -4.26 12.99
C ILE A 491 4.35 -2.88 12.62
N LEU A 492 5.50 -2.51 13.16
CA LEU A 492 6.13 -1.23 12.95
C LEU A 492 7.46 -1.42 12.25
N LEU A 493 7.76 -0.51 11.34
CA LEU A 493 9.03 -0.47 10.63
C LEU A 493 9.58 0.96 10.76
N MET A 494 10.73 1.08 11.43
CA MET A 494 11.39 2.35 11.71
C MET A 494 12.60 2.53 10.81
N MET A 495 12.77 3.72 10.26
CA MET A 495 13.94 4.08 9.47
C MET A 495 14.81 5.09 10.21
N GLY A 496 16.11 4.86 10.19
CA GLY A 496 17.15 5.77 10.67
C GLY A 496 18.25 5.96 9.64
N ILE A 497 19.08 6.98 9.84
CA ILE A 497 20.19 7.32 8.95
C ILE A 497 21.46 7.60 9.76
N THR A 498 22.62 7.28 9.18
CA THR A 498 23.90 7.72 9.75
C THR A 498 24.04 9.24 9.75
N GLU A 499 24.42 9.82 10.87
CA GLU A 499 24.82 11.24 10.91
C GLU A 499 26.25 11.38 10.39
N ASN A 500 26.46 12.35 9.51
CA ASN A 500 27.82 12.66 9.02
C ASN A 500 28.71 13.09 10.20
N SER A 501 29.97 12.67 10.19
CA SER A 501 30.99 13.25 11.08
C SER A 501 31.13 14.73 10.67
N ASN A 502 30.74 15.64 11.55
CA ASN A 502 31.14 17.04 11.44
C ASN A 502 32.66 17.17 11.55
#